data_bde2daad1abd649765a62ca77c7f056b
#
_entry.id   bde2daad1abd649765a62ca77c7f056b
#
_cell.length_a   1.000
_cell.length_b   1.000
_cell.length_c   1.000
_cell.angle_alpha   90.00
_cell.angle_beta   90.00
_cell.angle_gamma   90.00
#
_symmetry.space_group_name_H-M   'P 1'
#
loop_
_entity.id
_entity.type
_entity.pdbx_description
1 polymer ?
#
loop_
_entity_poly.entity_id
_entity_poly.type
_entity_poly.pdbx_seq_one_letter_code
_entity_poly.pdbx_strand_id
1 'polypeptide(L)'
;MKLFVVPTPVGNLEDMTFRAIRVLKEADLILAEDTRTSGFLMKHFGIETPMHSHHKFNEHKTVDSVVQRIKSGQVVALISDAGTPAISDPGFLIVRQCVENDIDVECLPGATAFVPALVASGLPNDRFCFEGFLPQKKDRKSVV
;
A
#
# COMPACT_ATOMS: atom_id res chain seq x y z
N MET A 1 8.42 14.59 9.75
CA MET A 1 8.83 13.77 8.60
C MET A 1 8.15 12.43 8.73
N LYS A 2 7.21 12.11 7.82
CA LYS A 2 6.42 10.87 7.96
C LYS A 2 6.01 10.31 6.59
N LEU A 3 6.12 9.00 6.46
CA LEU A 3 5.49 8.22 5.40
C LEU A 3 4.23 7.55 5.96
N PHE A 4 3.09 7.74 5.31
CA PHE A 4 1.89 6.97 5.58
C PHE A 4 1.74 5.82 4.57
N VAL A 5 1.54 4.60 5.07
CA VAL A 5 1.14 3.44 4.25
C VAL A 5 -0.36 3.27 4.43
N VAL A 6 -1.12 3.49 3.36
CA VAL A 6 -2.57 3.64 3.43
C VAL A 6 -3.27 2.50 2.70
N PRO A 7 -3.99 1.63 3.42
CA PRO A 7 -4.81 0.59 2.80
C PRO A 7 -5.95 1.18 1.96
N THR A 8 -6.21 0.55 0.81
CA THR A 8 -7.31 0.89 -0.09
C THR A 8 -8.28 -0.30 -0.20
N PRO A 9 -9.53 -0.07 -0.62
CA PRO A 9 -10.55 -1.13 -0.69
C PRO A 9 -10.14 -2.31 -1.54
N VAL A 10 -10.61 -3.50 -1.15
CA VAL A 10 -10.45 -4.76 -1.89
C VAL A 10 -11.81 -5.15 -2.48
N GLY A 11 -12.19 -4.52 -3.60
CA GLY A 11 -13.42 -4.84 -4.33
C GLY A 11 -14.70 -4.18 -3.80
N ASN A 12 -14.68 -3.50 -2.65
CA ASN A 12 -15.83 -2.76 -2.11
C ASN A 12 -15.38 -1.40 -1.57
N LEU A 13 -15.89 -0.32 -2.16
CA LEU A 13 -15.52 1.05 -1.78
C LEU A 13 -15.89 1.41 -0.33
N GLU A 14 -16.86 0.72 0.26
CA GLU A 14 -17.28 0.93 1.66
C GLU A 14 -16.19 0.51 2.67
N ASP A 15 -15.21 -0.29 2.25
CA ASP A 15 -14.07 -0.68 3.08
C ASP A 15 -12.98 0.41 3.19
N MET A 16 -13.20 1.57 2.59
CA MET A 16 -12.32 2.72 2.76
C MET A 16 -12.55 3.37 4.12
N THR A 17 -11.50 3.47 4.94
CA THR A 17 -11.64 4.07 6.27
C THR A 17 -11.70 5.59 6.21
N PHE A 18 -12.44 6.22 7.13
CA PHE A 18 -12.47 7.69 7.28
C PHE A 18 -11.06 8.26 7.49
N ARG A 19 -10.22 7.55 8.25
CA ARG A 19 -8.85 7.97 8.51
C ARG A 19 -8.00 7.94 7.24
N ALA A 20 -8.15 6.91 6.40
CA ALA A 20 -7.46 6.84 5.11
C ALA A 20 -7.83 8.01 4.20
N ILE A 21 -9.12 8.32 4.07
CA ILE A 21 -9.60 9.47 3.28
C ILE A 21 -8.97 10.77 3.79
N ARG A 22 -8.99 11.01 5.11
CA ARG A 22 -8.40 12.22 5.71
C ARG A 22 -6.91 12.30 5.43
N VAL A 23 -6.14 11.24 5.69
CA VAL A 23 -4.69 11.22 5.47
C VAL A 23 -4.33 11.48 4.00
N LEU A 24 -5.07 10.86 3.07
CA LEU A 24 -4.83 11.07 1.64
C LEU A 24 -5.15 12.52 1.20
N LYS A 25 -6.14 13.17 1.81
CA LYS A 25 -6.45 14.59 1.54
C LYS A 25 -5.42 15.55 2.13
N GLU A 26 -4.82 15.20 3.26
CA GLU A 26 -3.83 16.02 3.97
C GLU A 26 -2.39 15.81 3.46
N ALA A 27 -2.13 14.75 2.70
CA ALA A 27 -0.81 14.48 2.14
C ALA A 27 -0.43 15.49 1.04
N ASP A 28 0.87 15.77 0.92
CA ASP A 28 1.43 16.59 -0.16
C ASP A 28 1.61 15.79 -1.45
N LEU A 29 1.76 14.47 -1.33
CA LEU A 29 1.98 13.55 -2.45
C LEU A 29 1.44 12.16 -2.12
N ILE A 30 0.76 11.56 -3.10
CA ILE A 30 0.37 10.15 -3.07
C ILE A 30 1.25 9.37 -4.05
N LEU A 31 1.87 8.30 -3.57
CA LEU A 31 2.54 7.30 -4.40
C LEU A 31 1.54 6.17 -4.67
N ALA A 32 1.26 5.89 -5.93
CA ALA A 32 0.30 4.89 -6.36
C ALA A 32 0.93 3.88 -7.32
N GLU A 33 0.54 2.61 -7.23
CA GLU A 33 1.03 1.57 -8.14
C GLU A 33 0.59 1.87 -9.58
N ASP A 34 -0.71 1.98 -9.82
CA ASP A 34 -1.29 2.47 -11.09
C ASP A 34 -2.13 3.73 -10.82
N THR A 35 -1.64 4.87 -11.31
CA THR A 35 -2.30 6.17 -11.13
C THR A 35 -3.66 6.25 -11.82
N ARG A 36 -3.94 5.42 -12.83
CA ARG A 36 -5.23 5.37 -13.52
C ARG A 36 -6.27 4.68 -12.63
N THR A 37 -5.93 3.51 -12.10
CA THR A 37 -6.78 2.76 -11.16
C THR A 37 -7.05 3.58 -9.90
N SER A 38 -5.99 4.11 -9.30
CA SER A 38 -6.09 4.94 -8.10
C SER A 38 -6.84 6.25 -8.35
N GLY A 39 -6.76 6.81 -9.57
CA GLY A 39 -7.48 8.02 -9.95
C GLY A 39 -8.98 7.91 -9.81
N PHE A 40 -9.58 6.76 -10.13
CA PHE A 40 -11.00 6.51 -9.90
C PHE A 40 -11.37 6.54 -8.41
N LEU A 41 -10.54 5.91 -7.57
CA LEU A 41 -10.75 5.91 -6.12
C LEU A 41 -10.63 7.33 -5.55
N MET A 42 -9.59 8.07 -5.93
CA MET A 42 -9.38 9.45 -5.48
C MET A 42 -10.57 10.33 -5.86
N LYS A 43 -11.04 10.25 -7.11
CA LYS A 43 -12.20 11.00 -7.58
C LYS A 43 -13.46 10.65 -6.80
N HIS A 44 -13.69 9.38 -6.50
CA HIS A 44 -14.87 8.92 -5.75
C HIS A 44 -14.94 9.55 -4.35
N PHE A 45 -13.80 9.68 -3.66
CA PHE A 45 -13.72 10.26 -2.31
C PHE A 45 -13.37 11.76 -2.28
N GLY A 46 -13.32 12.42 -3.43
CA GLY A 46 -12.99 13.85 -3.52
C GLY A 46 -11.59 14.16 -3.00
N ILE A 47 -10.60 13.35 -3.36
CA ILE A 47 -9.18 13.52 -3.02
C ILE A 47 -8.48 14.11 -4.23
N GLU A 48 -7.93 15.32 -4.07
CA GLU A 48 -7.28 16.09 -5.15
C GLU A 48 -5.76 16.11 -5.03
N THR A 49 -5.22 15.41 -4.04
CA THR A 49 -3.77 15.33 -3.78
C THR A 49 -3.03 14.79 -5.00
N PRO A 50 -1.92 15.42 -5.43
CA PRO A 50 -1.11 14.95 -6.55
C PRO A 50 -0.66 13.51 -6.38
N MET A 51 -0.70 12.73 -7.47
CA MET A 51 -0.25 11.34 -7.48
C MET A 51 0.96 11.16 -8.39
N HIS A 52 1.92 10.36 -7.94
CA HIS A 52 3.02 9.86 -8.76
C HIS A 52 3.02 8.33 -8.78
N SER A 53 3.38 7.77 -9.92
CA SER A 53 3.50 6.33 -10.08
C SER A 53 4.69 5.78 -9.29
N HIS A 54 4.44 4.74 -8.51
CA HIS A 54 5.44 4.00 -7.74
C HIS A 54 5.14 2.51 -7.82
N HIS A 55 5.75 1.83 -8.77
CA HIS A 55 5.55 0.41 -9.05
C HIS A 55 6.89 -0.32 -9.11
N LYS A 56 6.87 -1.65 -9.08
CA LYS A 56 8.08 -2.50 -9.03
C LYS A 56 9.15 -2.23 -10.10
N PHE A 57 8.78 -1.61 -11.23
CA PHE A 57 9.73 -1.29 -12.31
C PHE A 57 10.42 0.07 -12.14
N ASN A 58 9.86 0.98 -11.33
CA ASN A 58 10.43 2.31 -11.12
C ASN A 58 10.80 2.61 -9.66
N GLU A 59 10.42 1.76 -8.70
CA GLU A 59 10.63 2.01 -7.27
C GLU A 59 12.10 2.29 -6.93
N HIS A 60 13.06 1.54 -7.49
CA HIS A 60 14.49 1.78 -7.29
C HIS A 60 14.97 3.17 -7.74
N LYS A 61 14.31 3.77 -8.73
CA LYS A 61 14.67 5.09 -9.25
C LYS A 61 14.02 6.23 -8.47
N THR A 62 12.86 5.95 -7.86
CA THR A 62 12.05 6.99 -7.21
C THR A 62 12.28 7.08 -5.71
N VAL A 63 12.77 6.02 -5.07
CA VAL A 63 12.94 5.94 -3.62
C VAL A 63 13.74 7.10 -3.06
N ASP A 64 14.95 7.38 -3.59
CA ASP A 64 15.82 8.44 -3.08
C ASP A 64 15.16 9.81 -3.16
N SER A 65 14.49 10.10 -4.29
CA SER A 65 13.81 11.39 -4.48
C SER A 65 12.63 11.55 -3.51
N VAL A 66 11.91 10.48 -3.21
CA VAL A 66 10.81 10.48 -2.24
C VAL A 66 11.33 10.67 -0.82
N VAL A 67 12.40 9.98 -0.45
CA VAL A 67 13.05 10.16 0.86
C VAL A 67 13.48 11.62 1.04
N GLN A 68 14.08 12.25 0.02
CA GLN A 68 14.47 13.67 0.09
C GLN A 68 13.25 14.60 0.24
N ARG A 69 12.14 14.33 -0.44
CA ARG A 69 10.89 15.08 -0.27
C ARG A 69 10.37 15.00 1.17
N ILE A 70 10.35 13.80 1.76
CA ILE A 70 9.91 13.62 3.15
C ILE A 70 10.87 14.35 4.12
N LYS A 71 12.19 14.28 3.87
CA LYS A 71 13.20 15.02 4.66
C LYS A 71 13.03 16.54 4.55
N SER A 72 12.54 17.04 3.42
CA SER A 72 12.23 18.47 3.25
C SER A 72 10.92 18.90 3.92
N GLY A 73 10.22 17.99 4.61
CA GLY A 73 9.01 18.27 5.38
C GLY A 73 7.70 17.88 4.71
N GLN A 74 7.73 17.32 3.49
CA GLN A 74 6.51 16.85 2.82
C GLN A 74 5.93 15.61 3.50
N VAL A 75 4.61 15.55 3.58
CA VAL A 75 3.84 14.38 3.99
C VAL A 75 3.54 13.54 2.76
N VAL A 76 4.04 12.30 2.75
CA VAL A 76 3.84 11.38 1.63
C VAL A 76 2.98 10.20 2.06
N ALA A 77 2.01 9.83 1.24
CA ALA A 77 1.18 8.66 1.41
C ALA A 77 1.47 7.63 0.31
N LEU A 78 1.56 6.36 0.67
CA LEU A 78 1.73 5.23 -0.23
C LEU A 78 0.44 4.43 -0.28
N ILE A 79 -0.06 4.15 -1.48
CA ILE A 79 -1.18 3.25 -1.75
C ILE A 79 -0.79 2.21 -2.79
N SER A 80 -1.48 1.08 -2.80
CA SER A 80 -1.47 0.08 -3.88
C SER A 80 -2.83 0.04 -4.57
N ASP A 81 -2.98 -0.80 -5.59
CA ASP A 81 -4.23 -0.92 -6.34
C ASP A 81 -5.38 -1.45 -5.46
N ALA A 82 -5.06 -2.32 -4.49
CA ALA A 82 -6.03 -2.84 -3.53
C ALA A 82 -5.33 -3.35 -2.26
N GLY A 83 -5.95 -3.13 -1.10
CA GLY A 83 -5.47 -3.63 0.19
C GLY A 83 -4.34 -2.80 0.79
N THR A 84 -3.55 -3.45 1.65
CA THR A 84 -2.44 -2.83 2.36
C THR A 84 -1.16 -2.92 1.53
N PRO A 85 -0.53 -1.77 1.20
CA PRO A 85 0.70 -1.73 0.41
C PRO A 85 1.88 -2.44 1.10
N ALA A 86 2.91 -2.75 0.33
CA ALA A 86 4.18 -3.33 0.77
C ALA A 86 4.13 -4.79 1.29
N ILE A 87 3.00 -5.46 1.16
CA ILE A 87 2.87 -6.91 1.39
C ILE A 87 2.67 -7.60 0.05
N SER A 88 3.73 -8.20 -0.51
CA SER A 88 3.77 -8.74 -1.88
C SER A 88 3.45 -7.71 -2.98
N ASP A 89 3.48 -6.44 -2.64
CA ASP A 89 3.20 -5.28 -3.47
C ASP A 89 4.39 -4.32 -3.48
N PRO A 90 4.46 -3.39 -4.45
CA PRO A 90 5.42 -2.29 -4.41
C PRO A 90 5.30 -1.48 -3.12
N GLY A 91 6.44 -0.97 -2.65
CA GLY A 91 6.50 -0.12 -1.46
C GLY A 91 7.41 -0.63 -0.36
N PHE A 92 7.84 -1.89 -0.40
CA PHE A 92 8.80 -2.40 0.58
C PHE A 92 10.09 -1.59 0.61
N LEU A 93 10.65 -1.23 -0.55
CA LEU A 93 11.90 -0.47 -0.63
C LEU A 93 11.76 0.93 -0.04
N ILE A 94 10.67 1.64 -0.32
CA ILE A 94 10.46 2.98 0.25
C ILE A 94 10.27 2.93 1.77
N VAL A 95 9.52 1.96 2.28
CA VAL A 95 9.35 1.75 3.72
C VAL A 95 10.70 1.48 4.37
N ARG A 96 11.48 0.54 3.82
CA ARG A 96 12.83 0.22 4.30
C ARG A 96 13.74 1.45 4.31
N GLN A 97 13.80 2.19 3.21
CA GLN A 97 14.63 3.39 3.12
C GLN A 97 14.17 4.50 4.08
N CYS A 98 12.87 4.64 4.33
CA CYS A 98 12.38 5.56 5.34
C CYS A 98 12.88 5.16 6.73
N VAL A 99 12.77 3.88 7.10
CA VAL A 99 13.27 3.38 8.40
C VAL A 99 14.78 3.56 8.53
N GLU A 100 15.56 3.24 7.49
CA GLU A 100 17.02 3.41 7.47
C GLU A 100 17.45 4.90 7.56
N ASN A 101 16.56 5.83 7.25
CA ASN A 101 16.80 7.28 7.32
C ASN A 101 16.10 7.98 8.50
N ASP A 102 15.67 7.23 9.52
CA ASP A 102 14.99 7.75 10.71
C ASP A 102 13.71 8.54 10.38
N ILE A 103 13.05 8.20 9.29
CA ILE A 103 11.74 8.72 8.92
C ILE A 103 10.66 7.85 9.56
N ASP A 104 9.74 8.47 10.27
CA ASP A 104 8.59 7.77 10.86
C ASP A 104 7.70 7.16 9.78
N VAL A 105 7.40 5.88 9.90
CA VAL A 105 6.50 5.15 8.99
C VAL A 105 5.26 4.72 9.75
N GLU A 106 4.11 5.19 9.33
CA GLU A 106 2.84 4.79 9.91
C GLU A 106 1.99 4.03 8.89
N CYS A 107 1.80 2.72 9.13
CA CYS A 107 0.84 1.93 8.39
C CYS A 107 -0.54 2.02 9.07
N LEU A 108 -1.53 2.52 8.35
CA LEU A 108 -2.88 2.61 8.89
C LEU A 108 -3.54 1.23 8.93
N PRO A 109 -4.32 0.90 9.98
CA PRO A 109 -5.25 -0.23 9.93
C PRO A 109 -6.27 -0.03 8.81
N GLY A 110 -6.60 -1.10 8.10
CA GLY A 110 -7.57 -1.02 7.01
C GLY A 110 -7.70 -2.32 6.22
N ALA A 111 -8.21 -2.22 5.01
CA ALA A 111 -8.53 -3.36 4.18
C ALA A 111 -7.30 -4.22 3.85
N THR A 112 -7.47 -5.53 4.01
CA THR A 112 -6.53 -6.56 3.56
C THR A 112 -7.31 -7.72 2.96
N ALA A 113 -6.74 -8.44 1.99
CA ALA A 113 -7.42 -9.58 1.38
C ALA A 113 -7.26 -10.87 2.20
N PHE A 114 -6.06 -11.15 2.70
CA PHE A 114 -5.75 -12.45 3.32
C PHE A 114 -6.38 -12.62 4.71
N VAL A 115 -6.54 -11.57 5.50
CA VAL A 115 -7.12 -11.66 6.84
C VAL A 115 -8.60 -12.07 6.79
N PRO A 116 -9.47 -11.40 6.01
CA PRO A 116 -10.85 -11.87 5.85
C PRO A 116 -10.96 -13.28 5.26
N ALA A 117 -10.11 -13.65 4.31
CA ALA A 117 -10.09 -14.98 3.73
C ALA A 117 -9.74 -16.05 4.78
N LEU A 118 -8.73 -15.79 5.59
CA LEU A 118 -8.30 -16.70 6.66
C LEU A 118 -9.43 -16.87 7.71
N VAL A 119 -10.03 -15.77 8.14
CA VAL A 119 -11.12 -15.80 9.13
C VAL A 119 -12.34 -16.56 8.59
N ALA A 120 -12.74 -16.27 7.33
CA ALA A 120 -13.91 -16.90 6.70
C ALA A 120 -13.67 -18.37 6.33
N SER A 121 -12.45 -18.87 6.31
CA SER A 121 -12.13 -20.26 5.98
C SER A 121 -12.61 -21.26 7.05
N GLY A 122 -12.79 -20.82 8.29
CA GLY A 122 -13.11 -21.70 9.42
C GLY A 122 -11.95 -22.62 9.85
N LEU A 123 -10.76 -22.47 9.24
CA LEU A 123 -9.56 -23.22 9.63
C LEU A 123 -8.95 -22.63 10.92
N PRO A 124 -8.19 -23.43 11.71
CA PRO A 124 -7.40 -22.89 12.80
C PRO A 124 -6.46 -21.78 12.33
N ASN A 125 -6.50 -20.62 12.99
CA ASN A 125 -5.83 -19.42 12.54
C ASN A 125 -4.93 -18.75 13.59
N ASP A 126 -4.69 -19.42 14.70
CA ASP A 126 -3.76 -18.99 15.75
C ASP A 126 -2.30 -18.97 15.26
N ARG A 127 -1.99 -19.78 14.25
CA ARG A 127 -0.72 -19.81 13.52
C ARG A 127 -0.95 -20.00 12.03
N PHE A 128 -0.31 -19.19 11.19
CA PHE A 128 -0.38 -19.31 9.74
C PHE A 128 0.89 -18.78 9.09
N CYS A 129 1.17 -19.22 7.86
CA CYS A 129 2.23 -18.69 7.01
C CYS A 129 1.64 -17.91 5.84
N PHE A 130 2.18 -16.72 5.57
CA PHE A 130 1.88 -15.94 4.39
C PHE A 130 2.99 -16.16 3.36
N GLU A 131 2.71 -16.95 2.31
CA GLU A 131 3.68 -17.35 1.29
C GLU A 131 3.70 -16.41 0.06
N GLY A 132 2.85 -15.38 0.04
CA GLY A 132 2.73 -14.46 -1.08
C GLY A 132 1.96 -15.05 -2.27
N PHE A 133 2.36 -14.67 -3.48
CA PHE A 133 1.71 -15.16 -4.71
C PHE A 133 2.11 -16.58 -5.04
N LEU A 134 1.14 -17.38 -5.46
CA LEU A 134 1.40 -18.72 -5.98
C LEU A 134 2.22 -18.66 -7.28
N PRO A 135 3.09 -19.67 -7.54
CA PRO A 135 3.84 -19.77 -8.81
C PRO A 135 2.93 -19.72 -10.03
N GLN A 136 3.32 -18.96 -11.06
CA GLN A 136 2.50 -18.72 -12.25
C GLN A 136 2.53 -19.87 -13.27
N LYS A 137 3.43 -20.87 -13.13
CA LYS A 137 3.61 -22.00 -14.08
C LYS A 137 3.30 -23.34 -13.44
N LYS A 138 3.63 -24.43 -14.15
CA LYS A 138 3.32 -25.86 -13.87
C LYS A 138 3.45 -26.33 -12.41
N ASP A 139 4.19 -25.61 -11.57
CA ASP A 139 4.43 -25.96 -10.16
C ASP A 139 3.26 -25.60 -9.22
N ARG A 140 2.15 -25.05 -9.73
CA ARG A 140 0.94 -24.78 -8.90
C ARG A 140 0.38 -26.03 -8.21
N LYS A 141 0.68 -27.23 -8.76
CA LYS A 141 0.17 -28.50 -8.23
C LYS A 141 1.01 -29.04 -7.05
N SER A 142 2.17 -28.47 -6.78
CA SER A 142 3.07 -28.92 -5.69
C SER A 142 2.93 -28.12 -4.40
N VAL A 143 2.01 -27.16 -4.36
CA VAL A 143 1.78 -26.25 -3.20
C VAL A 143 0.48 -26.59 -2.44
N VAL A 144 -0.07 -27.79 -2.66
CA VAL A 144 -1.24 -28.30 -1.92
C VAL A 144 -0.80 -29.41 -0.99
#